data_3bf322090c4b4e645b4cfe9ecd1ada7a
#
_entry.id   3bf322090c4b4e645b4cfe9ecd1ada7a
#
_cell.length_a   1.000
_cell.length_b   1.000
_cell.length_c   1.000
_cell.angle_alpha   90.00
_cell.angle_beta   90.00
_cell.angle_gamma   90.00
#
_symmetry.space_group_name_H-M   'P 1'
#
loop_
_entity.id
_entity.type
_entity.pdbx_description
1 polymer ?
#
loop_
_entity_poly.entity_id
_entity_poly.type
_entity_poly.pdbx_seq_one_letter_code
_entity_poly.pdbx_strand_id
1 'polypeptide(L)'
;MMKNELEKALELVDCELKKSGISRREAFKVAGLGSAAYLMGGGSEANAATELKASNATGKIVIIGGGLAGISTAARLANTLSNPDIIIVEPNPKSVSYQPGSTLVAAGIYTKTDIDYDTKDFLPSGVTLLKDKAIDFNPEANKVALESGETLTYDFLIIAAGLALDYGAIKGLEEIGDAYTVGDASKILKVFGDSGITSVYNVDSAVAMWEQTQKFIQKAKNGQKVKGVFTDPNTAIKCGGAPKKVMYLTNARLNEANARANAELAFYADSGKLFGVKEYADAIEKQFIARDMKWNFNHNLAAVDIAKKVAIFDKHWQEKGAYDKDLEEYEIINKHENVEVSFDLLHITPPQKAPSEIGKSAVGSAKGWVPVDKETLQHVKYKNIFSLGDIAAVPMGKTGGSVRKQYK
;
A
#
# COMPACT_ATOMS: atom_id res chain seq x y z
N MET A 1 -3.67 -5.31 -31.38
CA MET A 1 -3.97 -6.77 -31.31
C MET A 1 -4.26 -7.21 -29.88
N MET A 2 -3.42 -6.98 -28.88
CA MET A 2 -3.63 -7.43 -27.48
C MET A 2 -4.87 -6.84 -26.76
N LYS A 3 -5.28 -5.60 -27.04
CA LYS A 3 -6.46 -4.97 -26.42
C LYS A 3 -7.76 -5.72 -26.73
N ASN A 4 -7.89 -6.22 -27.94
CA ASN A 4 -9.08 -6.95 -28.42
C ASN A 4 -9.20 -8.38 -27.82
N GLU A 5 -8.10 -8.99 -27.41
CA GLU A 5 -8.10 -10.32 -26.79
C GLU A 5 -8.42 -10.27 -25.30
N LEU A 6 -7.92 -9.25 -24.60
CA LEU A 6 -8.23 -9.06 -23.18
C LEU A 6 -9.69 -8.64 -22.96
N GLU A 7 -10.22 -7.74 -23.80
CA GLU A 7 -11.63 -7.34 -23.77
C GLU A 7 -12.54 -8.54 -24.08
N LYS A 8 -12.22 -9.36 -25.08
CA LYS A 8 -12.96 -10.59 -25.38
C LYS A 8 -12.89 -11.63 -24.26
N ALA A 9 -11.73 -11.76 -23.60
CA ALA A 9 -11.58 -12.67 -22.47
C ALA A 9 -12.42 -12.19 -21.26
N LEU A 10 -12.47 -10.89 -20.99
CA LEU A 10 -13.30 -10.32 -19.94
C LEU A 10 -14.80 -10.43 -20.25
N GLU A 11 -15.20 -10.22 -21.49
CA GLU A 11 -16.58 -10.42 -21.94
C GLU A 11 -17.03 -11.89 -21.84
N LEU A 12 -16.14 -12.84 -22.16
CA LEU A 12 -16.41 -14.26 -22.00
C LEU A 12 -16.59 -14.65 -20.52
N VAL A 13 -15.75 -14.15 -19.65
CA VAL A 13 -15.87 -14.37 -18.19
C VAL A 13 -17.18 -13.76 -17.67
N ASP A 14 -17.55 -12.56 -18.08
CA ASP A 14 -18.81 -11.92 -17.71
C ASP A 14 -20.04 -12.68 -18.24
N CYS A 15 -19.94 -13.21 -19.44
CA CYS A 15 -21.01 -14.02 -20.05
C CYS A 15 -21.24 -15.34 -19.28
N GLU A 16 -20.15 -16.02 -18.88
CA GLU A 16 -20.24 -17.27 -18.10
C GLU A 16 -20.72 -17.03 -16.67
N LEU A 17 -20.29 -15.95 -16.01
CA LEU A 17 -20.77 -15.57 -14.69
C LEU A 17 -22.28 -15.22 -14.72
N LYS A 18 -22.74 -14.50 -15.74
CA LYS A 18 -24.16 -14.20 -15.95
C LYS A 18 -25.00 -15.45 -16.21
N LYS A 19 -24.50 -16.41 -17.00
CA LYS A 19 -25.19 -17.69 -17.25
C LYS A 19 -25.34 -18.54 -15.99
N SER A 20 -24.33 -18.49 -15.10
CA SER A 20 -24.35 -19.24 -13.84
C SER A 20 -25.10 -18.50 -12.71
N GLY A 21 -25.66 -17.32 -12.98
CA GLY A 21 -26.38 -16.52 -11.97
C GLY A 21 -25.48 -15.99 -10.86
N ILE A 22 -24.15 -16.03 -11.05
CA ILE A 22 -23.14 -15.63 -10.06
C ILE A 22 -22.67 -14.22 -10.42
N SER A 23 -22.83 -13.26 -9.49
CA SER A 23 -22.25 -11.94 -9.65
C SER A 23 -20.71 -12.01 -9.57
N ARG A 24 -19.99 -11.05 -10.18
CA ARG A 24 -18.54 -10.91 -10.00
C ARG A 24 -18.14 -10.95 -8.52
N ARG A 25 -18.93 -10.35 -7.65
CA ARG A 25 -18.73 -10.32 -6.20
C ARG A 25 -18.83 -11.71 -5.56
N GLU A 26 -19.77 -12.53 -6.01
CA GLU A 26 -19.91 -13.92 -5.56
C GLU A 26 -18.82 -14.81 -6.13
N ALA A 27 -18.40 -14.61 -7.38
CA ALA A 27 -17.27 -15.30 -7.97
C ALA A 27 -15.96 -15.00 -7.20
N PHE A 28 -15.76 -13.76 -6.74
CA PHE A 28 -14.63 -13.42 -5.85
C PHE A 28 -14.76 -14.04 -4.45
N LYS A 29 -15.97 -14.17 -3.90
CA LYS A 29 -16.20 -14.88 -2.64
C LYS A 29 -15.86 -16.37 -2.77
N VAL A 30 -16.25 -16.99 -3.88
CA VAL A 30 -15.95 -18.41 -4.17
C VAL A 30 -14.47 -18.61 -4.52
N ALA A 31 -13.85 -17.69 -5.26
CA ALA A 31 -12.42 -17.72 -5.58
C ALA A 31 -11.51 -17.46 -4.37
N GLY A 32 -11.99 -16.74 -3.36
CA GLY A 32 -11.31 -16.58 -2.06
C GLY A 32 -11.15 -17.90 -1.30
N LEU A 33 -11.94 -18.92 -1.66
CA LEU A 33 -11.90 -20.26 -1.07
C LEU A 33 -11.03 -21.29 -1.83
N GLY A 34 -10.19 -20.87 -2.81
CA GLY A 34 -9.18 -21.81 -3.34
C GLY A 34 -8.96 -21.86 -4.85
N SER A 35 -9.61 -21.06 -5.69
CA SER A 35 -9.53 -21.24 -7.13
C SER A 35 -9.14 -20.01 -7.99
N ALA A 36 -8.50 -19.00 -7.42
CA ALA A 36 -7.94 -17.88 -8.22
C ALA A 36 -6.83 -18.31 -9.21
N ALA A 37 -6.36 -19.55 -9.13
CA ALA A 37 -5.35 -20.12 -10.04
C ALA A 37 -5.91 -20.61 -11.37
N TYR A 38 -7.23 -20.80 -11.50
CA TYR A 38 -7.84 -21.42 -12.70
C TYR A 38 -8.26 -20.42 -13.77
N LEU A 39 -8.40 -19.15 -13.44
CA LEU A 39 -8.90 -18.12 -14.37
C LEU A 39 -7.80 -17.23 -14.99
N MET A 40 -6.55 -17.44 -14.63
CA MET A 40 -5.41 -16.77 -15.28
C MET A 40 -4.59 -17.85 -16.01
N GLY A 41 -5.05 -18.21 -17.19
CA GLY A 41 -4.40 -19.18 -18.05
C GLY A 41 -2.95 -18.84 -18.34
N GLY A 42 -2.06 -19.74 -17.96
CA GLY A 42 -0.63 -19.68 -18.25
C GLY A 42 0.19 -20.61 -17.38
N GLY A 43 0.38 -21.84 -17.81
CA GLY A 43 1.55 -22.68 -17.64
C GLY A 43 2.00 -23.06 -16.22
N SER A 44 1.80 -24.33 -15.92
CA SER A 44 2.63 -25.23 -15.09
C SER A 44 3.30 -24.62 -13.85
N GLU A 45 2.73 -24.90 -12.80
CA GLU A 45 3.02 -25.25 -11.43
C GLU A 45 1.86 -24.82 -10.54
N ALA A 46 0.75 -25.54 -10.68
CA ALA A 46 -0.18 -25.67 -9.56
C ALA A 46 0.65 -26.40 -8.48
N ASN A 47 1.34 -25.62 -7.64
CA ASN A 47 1.81 -26.16 -6.38
C ASN A 47 0.58 -26.80 -5.73
N ALA A 48 0.60 -28.12 -5.66
CA ALA A 48 -0.38 -28.90 -4.94
C ALA A 48 -0.62 -28.16 -3.63
N ALA A 49 -1.87 -27.80 -3.36
CA ALA A 49 -2.25 -27.26 -2.08
C ALA A 49 -1.71 -28.27 -1.06
N THR A 50 -0.67 -27.88 -0.32
CA THR A 50 -0.12 -28.75 0.72
C THR A 50 -1.29 -29.01 1.62
N GLU A 51 -1.76 -30.27 1.68
CA GLU A 51 -2.85 -30.65 2.57
C GLU A 51 -2.45 -30.21 3.97
N LEU A 52 -3.23 -29.30 4.53
CA LEU A 52 -3.00 -28.82 5.88
C LEU A 52 -3.29 -29.99 6.81
N LYS A 53 -2.25 -30.55 7.42
CA LYS A 53 -2.44 -31.56 8.44
C LYS A 53 -3.14 -30.90 9.63
N ALA A 54 -4.29 -31.47 10.03
CA ALA A 54 -4.97 -31.05 11.24
C ALA A 54 -4.01 -31.15 12.45
N SER A 55 -4.00 -30.13 13.27
CA SER A 55 -3.18 -30.06 14.49
C SER A 55 -4.07 -30.02 15.73
N ASN A 56 -3.78 -30.86 16.72
CA ASN A 56 -4.44 -30.83 18.02
C ASN A 56 -3.82 -29.80 18.97
N ALA A 57 -2.90 -28.96 18.50
CA ALA A 57 -2.37 -27.86 19.28
C ALA A 57 -3.51 -26.93 19.70
N THR A 58 -3.44 -26.47 20.94
CA THR A 58 -4.41 -25.53 21.53
C THR A 58 -3.67 -24.30 22.02
N GLY A 59 -4.37 -23.19 22.12
CA GLY A 59 -3.83 -21.93 22.63
C GLY A 59 -4.70 -20.77 22.19
N LYS A 60 -4.72 -19.73 22.99
CA LYS A 60 -5.39 -18.48 22.69
C LYS A 60 -4.51 -17.62 21.76
N ILE A 61 -5.01 -17.35 20.57
CA ILE A 61 -4.29 -16.59 19.54
C ILE A 61 -4.96 -15.22 19.40
N VAL A 62 -4.19 -14.16 19.65
CA VAL A 62 -4.64 -12.79 19.38
C VAL A 62 -3.93 -12.27 18.14
N ILE A 63 -4.72 -11.74 17.20
CA ILE A 63 -4.23 -11.17 15.93
C ILE A 63 -4.56 -9.67 15.93
N ILE A 64 -3.54 -8.81 15.82
CA ILE A 64 -3.73 -7.37 15.74
C ILE A 64 -3.75 -6.93 14.29
N GLY A 65 -4.92 -6.53 13.82
CA GLY A 65 -5.19 -6.11 12.45
C GLY A 65 -6.04 -7.10 11.66
N GLY A 66 -7.18 -6.64 11.18
CA GLY A 66 -8.16 -7.40 10.37
C GLY A 66 -8.00 -7.20 8.86
N GLY A 67 -6.85 -6.73 8.41
CA GLY A 67 -6.52 -6.60 7.00
C GLY A 67 -6.17 -7.93 6.32
N LEU A 68 -5.66 -7.87 5.08
CA LEU A 68 -5.30 -9.06 4.29
C LEU A 68 -4.42 -10.03 5.07
N ALA A 69 -3.41 -9.54 5.78
CA ALA A 69 -2.47 -10.40 6.52
C ALA A 69 -3.16 -11.11 7.69
N GLY A 70 -3.90 -10.36 8.52
CA GLY A 70 -4.55 -10.94 9.70
C GLY A 70 -5.64 -11.95 9.36
N ILE A 71 -6.57 -11.59 8.44
CA ILE A 71 -7.65 -12.50 8.02
C ILE A 71 -7.10 -13.75 7.35
N SER A 72 -6.10 -13.63 6.46
CA SER A 72 -5.51 -14.79 5.78
C SER A 72 -4.81 -15.72 6.76
N THR A 73 -4.14 -15.18 7.77
CA THR A 73 -3.51 -15.96 8.84
C THR A 73 -4.56 -16.64 9.72
N ALA A 74 -5.61 -15.90 10.14
CA ALA A 74 -6.72 -16.47 10.90
C ALA A 74 -7.40 -17.61 10.13
N ALA A 75 -7.64 -17.44 8.83
CA ALA A 75 -8.24 -18.47 7.98
C ALA A 75 -7.35 -19.72 7.91
N ARG A 76 -6.04 -19.55 7.76
CA ARG A 76 -5.11 -20.68 7.73
C ARG A 76 -5.09 -21.42 9.07
N LEU A 77 -4.99 -20.69 10.18
CA LEU A 77 -4.98 -21.28 11.52
C LEU A 77 -6.31 -21.98 11.84
N ALA A 78 -7.45 -21.34 11.55
CA ALA A 78 -8.78 -21.94 11.75
C ALA A 78 -8.98 -23.25 10.96
N ASN A 79 -8.39 -23.34 9.75
CA ASN A 79 -8.44 -24.56 8.94
C ASN A 79 -7.39 -25.62 9.34
N THR A 80 -6.43 -25.28 10.19
CA THR A 80 -5.35 -26.20 10.60
C THR A 80 -5.56 -26.72 12.02
N LEU A 81 -6.07 -25.88 12.93
CA LEU A 81 -6.27 -26.23 14.33
C LEU A 81 -7.62 -26.93 14.50
N SER A 82 -7.64 -28.02 15.27
CA SER A 82 -8.87 -28.78 15.56
C SER A 82 -9.83 -28.02 16.49
N ASN A 83 -9.31 -27.13 17.34
CA ASN A 83 -10.09 -26.29 18.24
C ASN A 83 -9.49 -24.88 18.32
N PRO A 84 -9.68 -24.03 17.30
CA PRO A 84 -9.10 -22.70 17.26
C PRO A 84 -9.76 -21.74 18.26
N ASP A 85 -8.96 -21.08 19.10
CA ASP A 85 -9.35 -19.91 19.91
C ASP A 85 -8.64 -18.67 19.35
N ILE A 86 -9.26 -18.00 18.38
CA ILE A 86 -8.66 -16.92 17.62
C ILE A 86 -9.49 -15.65 17.75
N ILE A 87 -8.86 -14.56 18.19
CA ILE A 87 -9.45 -13.23 18.27
C ILE A 87 -8.67 -12.31 17.32
N ILE A 88 -9.38 -11.63 16.41
CA ILE A 88 -8.83 -10.52 15.60
C ILE A 88 -9.27 -9.21 16.26
N VAL A 89 -8.32 -8.33 16.56
CA VAL A 89 -8.57 -6.96 17.02
C VAL A 89 -8.41 -6.02 15.83
N GLU A 90 -9.50 -5.37 15.41
CA GLU A 90 -9.52 -4.45 14.26
C GLU A 90 -10.49 -3.28 14.52
N PRO A 91 -10.00 -2.04 14.59
CA PRO A 91 -10.86 -0.89 14.86
C PRO A 91 -11.80 -0.56 13.71
N ASN A 92 -11.43 -0.91 12.47
CA ASN A 92 -12.20 -0.57 11.29
C ASN A 92 -13.03 -1.76 10.80
N PRO A 93 -14.37 -1.61 10.67
CA PRO A 93 -15.23 -2.68 10.18
C PRO A 93 -15.08 -2.93 8.66
N LYS A 94 -14.38 -2.04 7.94
CA LYS A 94 -14.21 -2.09 6.49
C LYS A 94 -12.80 -2.52 6.11
N SER A 95 -12.72 -3.27 5.02
CA SER A 95 -11.48 -3.61 4.32
C SER A 95 -11.57 -3.17 2.87
N VAL A 96 -10.45 -2.92 2.25
CA VAL A 96 -10.39 -2.50 0.85
C VAL A 96 -9.39 -3.30 0.04
N SER A 97 -9.63 -3.41 -1.26
CA SER A 97 -8.73 -4.06 -2.21
C SER A 97 -7.49 -3.19 -2.51
N TYR A 98 -6.81 -2.67 -1.51
CA TYR A 98 -5.51 -1.97 -1.59
C TYR A 98 -5.24 -1.16 -2.89
N GLN A 99 -3.96 -0.80 -3.15
CA GLN A 99 -3.55 0.04 -4.26
C GLN A 99 -3.83 -0.52 -5.65
N PRO A 100 -3.87 -1.84 -5.93
CA PRO A 100 -4.37 -2.29 -7.22
C PRO A 100 -5.80 -1.81 -7.50
N GLY A 101 -6.70 -1.88 -6.53
CA GLY A 101 -8.07 -1.38 -6.64
C GLY A 101 -8.14 0.15 -6.59
N SER A 102 -7.49 0.79 -5.62
CA SER A 102 -7.54 2.25 -5.48
C SER A 102 -6.93 3.00 -6.67
N THR A 103 -5.91 2.45 -7.35
CA THR A 103 -5.38 3.05 -8.59
C THR A 103 -6.41 2.98 -9.73
N LEU A 104 -7.24 1.94 -9.78
CA LEU A 104 -8.31 1.82 -10.77
C LEU A 104 -9.48 2.76 -10.45
N VAL A 105 -9.79 2.97 -9.17
CA VAL A 105 -10.75 4.00 -8.72
C VAL A 105 -10.26 5.38 -9.12
N ALA A 106 -9.01 5.71 -8.82
CA ALA A 106 -8.39 6.99 -9.16
C ALA A 106 -8.30 7.27 -10.67
N ALA A 107 -8.47 6.26 -11.51
CA ALA A 107 -8.53 6.36 -12.96
C ALA A 107 -9.96 6.28 -13.54
N GLY A 108 -10.99 6.17 -12.68
CA GLY A 108 -12.38 6.04 -13.09
C GLY A 108 -12.71 4.74 -13.82
N ILE A 109 -11.97 3.66 -13.53
CA ILE A 109 -12.20 2.31 -14.06
C ILE A 109 -13.08 1.52 -13.09
N TYR A 110 -12.85 1.69 -11.79
CA TYR A 110 -13.65 1.13 -10.70
C TYR A 110 -14.29 2.25 -9.89
N THR A 111 -15.33 1.91 -9.15
CA THR A 111 -15.90 2.74 -8.09
C THR A 111 -15.40 2.28 -6.73
N LYS A 112 -15.63 3.07 -5.69
CA LYS A 112 -15.30 2.68 -4.31
C LYS A 112 -15.99 1.36 -3.93
N THR A 113 -17.24 1.16 -4.34
CA THR A 113 -18.01 -0.05 -4.02
C THR A 113 -17.47 -1.33 -4.63
N ASP A 114 -16.65 -1.24 -5.68
CA ASP A 114 -16.01 -2.41 -6.29
C ASP A 114 -14.84 -2.94 -5.43
N ILE A 115 -14.32 -2.13 -4.50
CA ILE A 115 -13.13 -2.44 -3.71
C ILE A 115 -13.33 -2.34 -2.19
N ASP A 116 -14.51 -1.93 -1.74
CA ASP A 116 -14.86 -1.77 -0.32
C ASP A 116 -15.67 -2.99 0.15
N TYR A 117 -15.25 -3.60 1.25
CA TYR A 117 -15.83 -4.83 1.80
C TYR A 117 -16.10 -4.67 3.30
N ASP A 118 -17.11 -5.39 3.82
CA ASP A 118 -17.24 -5.60 5.25
C ASP A 118 -16.24 -6.69 5.70
N THR A 119 -15.37 -6.37 6.64
CA THR A 119 -14.34 -7.30 7.17
C THR A 119 -14.96 -8.60 7.66
N LYS A 120 -16.15 -8.51 8.31
CA LYS A 120 -16.89 -9.67 8.81
C LYS A 120 -17.29 -10.69 7.72
N ASP A 121 -17.44 -10.25 6.46
CA ASP A 121 -17.83 -11.13 5.35
C ASP A 121 -16.71 -12.12 4.97
N PHE A 122 -15.50 -11.90 5.46
CA PHE A 122 -14.31 -12.72 5.19
C PHE A 122 -13.79 -13.45 6.44
N LEU A 123 -14.50 -13.35 7.58
CA LEU A 123 -14.08 -14.04 8.78
C LEU A 123 -14.28 -15.55 8.65
N PRO A 124 -13.25 -16.35 8.98
CA PRO A 124 -13.40 -17.78 9.07
C PRO A 124 -14.36 -18.17 10.20
N SER A 125 -15.01 -19.32 10.06
CA SER A 125 -15.83 -19.89 11.14
C SER A 125 -14.96 -20.11 12.38
N GLY A 126 -15.51 -19.79 13.57
CA GLY A 126 -14.81 -19.94 14.86
C GLY A 126 -13.79 -18.83 15.18
N VAL A 127 -13.67 -17.79 14.34
CA VAL A 127 -12.84 -16.60 14.62
C VAL A 127 -13.70 -15.45 15.13
N THR A 128 -13.31 -14.85 16.25
CA THR A 128 -13.96 -13.67 16.82
C THR A 128 -13.33 -12.40 16.27
N LEU A 129 -14.15 -11.45 15.75
CA LEU A 129 -13.72 -10.10 15.42
C LEU A 129 -14.09 -9.15 16.54
N LEU A 130 -13.10 -8.60 17.20
CA LEU A 130 -13.27 -7.57 18.22
C LEU A 130 -13.03 -6.19 17.57
N LYS A 131 -14.06 -5.36 17.54
CA LYS A 131 -13.98 -3.99 17.03
C LYS A 131 -13.35 -3.09 18.08
N ASP A 132 -12.03 -3.09 18.14
CA ASP A 132 -11.25 -2.30 19.10
C ASP A 132 -9.85 -2.05 18.55
N LYS A 133 -9.08 -1.20 19.23
CA LYS A 133 -7.72 -0.84 18.88
C LYS A 133 -6.73 -1.29 19.96
N ALA A 134 -5.68 -2.00 19.57
CA ALA A 134 -4.57 -2.30 20.47
C ALA A 134 -3.72 -1.04 20.67
N ILE A 135 -3.52 -0.65 21.93
CA ILE A 135 -2.82 0.59 22.29
C ILE A 135 -1.54 0.38 23.08
N ASP A 136 -1.38 -0.77 23.75
CA ASP A 136 -0.17 -1.10 24.50
C ASP A 136 0.09 -2.61 24.51
N PHE A 137 1.36 -2.99 24.63
CA PHE A 137 1.84 -4.36 24.54
C PHE A 137 2.76 -4.66 25.72
N ASN A 138 2.39 -5.68 26.52
CA ASN A 138 3.23 -6.24 27.57
C ASN A 138 3.59 -7.70 27.23
N PRO A 139 4.63 -7.91 26.42
CA PRO A 139 5.01 -9.26 25.96
C PRO A 139 5.53 -10.16 27.07
N GLU A 140 6.10 -9.63 28.13
CA GLU A 140 6.59 -10.42 29.28
C GLU A 140 5.42 -11.03 30.07
N ALA A 141 4.26 -10.38 30.08
CA ALA A 141 3.05 -10.87 30.74
C ALA A 141 2.05 -11.52 29.75
N ASN A 142 2.38 -11.61 28.46
CA ASN A 142 1.50 -12.06 27.38
C ASN A 142 0.15 -11.30 27.35
N LYS A 143 0.22 -9.96 27.38
CA LYS A 143 -0.97 -9.08 27.43
C LYS A 143 -0.93 -7.99 26.36
N VAL A 144 -2.11 -7.66 25.86
CA VAL A 144 -2.36 -6.50 24.98
C VAL A 144 -3.48 -5.68 25.61
N ALA A 145 -3.24 -4.38 25.82
CA ALA A 145 -4.26 -3.44 26.25
C ALA A 145 -4.97 -2.82 25.05
N LEU A 146 -6.29 -2.65 25.18
CA LEU A 146 -7.17 -2.11 24.15
C LEU A 146 -7.65 -0.71 24.52
N GLU A 147 -8.05 0.07 23.52
CA GLU A 147 -8.54 1.43 23.68
C GLU A 147 -9.81 1.51 24.54
N SER A 148 -10.66 0.47 24.52
CA SER A 148 -11.83 0.33 25.40
C SER A 148 -11.48 0.19 26.90
N GLY A 149 -10.21 -0.07 27.23
CA GLY A 149 -9.76 -0.41 28.58
C GLY A 149 -9.72 -1.90 28.86
N GLU A 150 -10.19 -2.76 27.95
CA GLU A 150 -10.06 -4.21 28.07
C GLU A 150 -8.59 -4.63 27.90
N THR A 151 -8.21 -5.73 28.54
CA THR A 151 -6.89 -6.35 28.38
C THR A 151 -7.06 -7.80 27.94
N LEU A 152 -6.51 -8.13 26.79
CA LEU A 152 -6.47 -9.48 26.28
C LEU A 152 -5.19 -10.18 26.73
N THR A 153 -5.34 -11.44 27.19
CA THR A 153 -4.22 -12.37 27.37
C THR A 153 -4.11 -13.25 26.14
N TYR A 154 -2.91 -13.75 25.85
CA TYR A 154 -2.66 -14.64 24.71
C TYR A 154 -1.60 -15.69 25.04
N ASP A 155 -1.68 -16.83 24.37
CA ASP A 155 -0.57 -17.78 24.29
C ASP A 155 0.32 -17.40 23.09
N PHE A 156 -0.29 -16.97 21.99
CA PHE A 156 0.40 -16.47 20.79
C PHE A 156 -0.18 -15.13 20.34
N LEU A 157 0.70 -14.21 19.97
CA LEU A 157 0.35 -12.90 19.41
C LEU A 157 0.84 -12.79 17.95
N ILE A 158 -0.06 -12.36 17.06
CA ILE A 158 0.27 -12.08 15.66
C ILE A 158 0.02 -10.62 15.36
N ILE A 159 1.05 -9.89 14.95
CA ILE A 159 0.96 -8.47 14.64
C ILE A 159 0.89 -8.28 13.13
N ALA A 160 -0.28 -7.88 12.63
CA ALA A 160 -0.62 -7.73 11.21
C ALA A 160 -1.28 -6.37 10.91
N ALA A 161 -0.97 -5.33 11.70
CA ALA A 161 -1.66 -4.04 11.73
C ALA A 161 -1.37 -3.11 10.54
N GLY A 162 -0.61 -3.56 9.55
CA GLY A 162 -0.28 -2.75 8.37
C GLY A 162 0.65 -1.58 8.70
N LEU A 163 0.37 -0.40 8.15
CA LEU A 163 1.19 0.80 8.32
C LEU A 163 0.35 2.07 8.32
N ALA A 164 0.93 3.15 8.82
CA ALA A 164 0.39 4.50 8.78
C ALA A 164 1.00 5.31 7.63
N LEU A 165 0.19 6.20 7.07
CA LEU A 165 0.54 7.19 6.05
C LEU A 165 0.88 8.50 6.76
N ASP A 166 2.15 8.90 6.77
CA ASP A 166 2.66 10.05 7.53
C ASP A 166 2.60 11.34 6.71
N TYR A 167 1.41 11.89 6.53
CA TYR A 167 1.25 13.19 5.89
C TYR A 167 1.85 14.33 6.72
N GLY A 168 1.90 14.17 8.04
CA GLY A 168 2.47 15.14 8.96
C GLY A 168 3.96 15.39 8.77
N ALA A 169 4.67 14.47 8.13
CA ALA A 169 6.08 14.65 7.76
C ALA A 169 6.31 15.58 6.56
N ILE A 170 5.25 15.98 5.85
CA ILE A 170 5.31 16.91 4.71
C ILE A 170 4.82 18.28 5.18
N LYS A 171 5.68 19.30 5.16
CA LYS A 171 5.33 20.66 5.56
C LYS A 171 4.19 21.19 4.68
N GLY A 172 3.18 21.78 5.32
CA GLY A 172 1.94 22.23 4.68
C GLY A 172 0.82 21.18 4.67
N LEU A 173 1.09 19.95 5.14
CA LEU A 173 0.11 18.87 5.29
C LEU A 173 0.00 18.36 6.73
N GLU A 174 0.57 19.08 7.71
CA GLU A 174 0.66 18.66 9.11
C GLU A 174 -0.73 18.45 9.75
N GLU A 175 -1.76 19.19 9.31
CA GLU A 175 -3.13 19.06 9.81
C GLU A 175 -3.71 17.66 9.56
N ILE A 176 -3.26 16.97 8.50
CA ILE A 176 -3.70 15.60 8.20
C ILE A 176 -3.17 14.63 9.25
N GLY A 177 -1.88 14.75 9.62
CA GLY A 177 -1.21 13.84 10.53
C GLY A 177 -1.08 12.43 9.96
N ASP A 178 -1.28 11.42 10.81
CA ASP A 178 -1.30 10.01 10.42
C ASP A 178 -2.66 9.63 9.81
N ALA A 179 -2.62 8.91 8.71
CA ALA A 179 -3.80 8.37 8.05
C ALA A 179 -3.60 6.88 7.69
N TYR A 180 -4.68 6.22 7.28
CA TYR A 180 -4.67 4.80 6.95
C TYR A 180 -5.32 4.57 5.59
N THR A 181 -5.11 3.38 5.02
CA THR A 181 -5.66 3.01 3.71
C THR A 181 -7.19 3.05 3.72
N VAL A 182 -7.80 2.68 4.83
CA VAL A 182 -9.24 2.72 5.08
C VAL A 182 -9.48 3.42 6.42
N GLY A 183 -10.63 4.07 6.58
CA GLY A 183 -10.99 4.84 7.77
C GLY A 183 -11.30 6.30 7.43
N ASP A 184 -11.31 7.16 8.43
CA ASP A 184 -11.66 8.57 8.27
C ASP A 184 -10.65 9.32 7.38
N ALA A 185 -11.13 9.83 6.26
CA ALA A 185 -10.38 10.64 5.31
C ALA A 185 -10.72 12.14 5.39
N SER A 186 -11.53 12.58 6.33
CA SER A 186 -12.07 13.94 6.40
C SER A 186 -10.98 15.01 6.38
N LYS A 187 -9.88 14.82 7.12
CA LYS A 187 -8.74 15.72 7.13
C LYS A 187 -8.00 15.74 5.79
N ILE A 188 -7.81 14.57 5.15
CA ILE A 188 -7.19 14.48 3.83
C ILE A 188 -8.02 15.27 2.83
N LEU A 189 -9.32 15.00 2.75
CA LEU A 189 -10.24 15.64 1.81
C LEU A 189 -10.36 17.14 2.06
N LYS A 190 -10.40 17.57 3.33
CA LYS A 190 -10.42 18.98 3.71
C LYS A 190 -9.16 19.71 3.24
N VAL A 191 -7.97 19.16 3.52
CA VAL A 191 -6.68 19.79 3.21
C VAL A 191 -6.42 19.78 1.71
N PHE A 192 -6.72 18.68 1.03
CA PHE A 192 -6.52 18.58 -0.42
C PHE A 192 -7.51 19.47 -1.18
N GLY A 193 -8.79 19.45 -0.79
CA GLY A 193 -9.84 20.25 -1.44
C GLY A 193 -9.79 20.18 -2.97
N ASP A 194 -9.93 21.33 -3.62
CA ASP A 194 -9.84 21.50 -5.07
C ASP A 194 -8.45 21.96 -5.56
N SER A 195 -7.42 21.73 -4.76
CA SER A 195 -6.06 22.19 -5.06
C SER A 195 -5.38 21.47 -6.23
N GLY A 196 -5.86 20.27 -6.58
CA GLY A 196 -5.18 19.33 -7.48
C GLY A 196 -4.23 18.37 -6.76
N ILE A 197 -4.15 18.43 -5.41
CA ILE A 197 -3.39 17.46 -4.61
C ILE A 197 -4.22 16.19 -4.46
N THR A 198 -3.56 15.04 -4.60
CA THR A 198 -4.22 13.73 -4.66
C THR A 198 -3.35 12.63 -4.05
N SER A 199 -3.97 11.51 -3.67
CA SER A 199 -3.26 10.30 -3.27
C SER A 199 -4.14 9.07 -3.48
N VAL A 200 -3.55 7.93 -3.85
CA VAL A 200 -4.25 6.64 -3.97
C VAL A 200 -4.12 5.76 -2.73
N TYR A 201 -3.44 6.25 -1.71
CA TYR A 201 -3.11 5.43 -0.53
C TYR A 201 -4.24 5.37 0.51
N ASN A 202 -5.23 6.26 0.44
CA ASN A 202 -6.51 6.15 1.13
C ASN A 202 -7.63 6.00 0.09
N VAL A 203 -8.65 5.19 0.37
CA VAL A 203 -9.70 4.86 -0.59
C VAL A 203 -10.56 6.06 -0.98
N ASP A 204 -10.90 6.93 -0.02
CA ASP A 204 -11.72 8.12 -0.30
C ASP A 204 -10.91 9.19 -1.04
N SER A 205 -9.61 9.32 -0.74
CA SER A 205 -8.73 10.20 -1.51
C SER A 205 -8.51 9.70 -2.94
N ALA A 206 -8.60 8.39 -3.19
CA ALA A 206 -8.56 7.84 -4.55
C ALA A 206 -9.82 8.20 -5.36
N VAL A 207 -10.99 8.27 -4.72
CA VAL A 207 -12.23 8.77 -5.36
C VAL A 207 -12.05 10.25 -5.73
N ALA A 208 -11.64 11.08 -4.76
CA ALA A 208 -11.38 12.50 -5.01
C ALA A 208 -10.30 12.72 -6.09
N MET A 209 -9.30 11.83 -6.16
CA MET A 209 -8.28 11.90 -7.20
C MET A 209 -8.88 11.77 -8.61
N TRP A 210 -9.86 10.91 -8.83
CA TRP A 210 -10.50 10.81 -10.14
C TRP A 210 -11.15 12.13 -10.55
N GLU A 211 -11.83 12.82 -9.64
CA GLU A 211 -12.42 14.13 -9.89
C GLU A 211 -11.35 15.18 -10.24
N GLN A 212 -10.24 15.23 -9.51
CA GLN A 212 -9.13 16.15 -9.82
C GLN A 212 -8.46 15.79 -11.16
N THR A 213 -8.32 14.49 -11.47
CA THR A 213 -7.77 14.03 -12.74
C THR A 213 -8.67 14.44 -13.92
N GLN A 214 -9.99 14.39 -13.78
CA GLN A 214 -10.93 14.87 -14.79
C GLN A 214 -10.78 16.39 -15.02
N LYS A 215 -10.66 17.19 -13.94
CA LYS A 215 -10.40 18.63 -14.05
C LYS A 215 -9.08 18.93 -14.76
N PHE A 216 -8.02 18.18 -14.43
CA PHE A 216 -6.71 18.26 -15.06
C PHE A 216 -6.78 17.96 -16.58
N ILE A 217 -7.44 16.86 -16.94
CA ILE A 217 -7.65 16.48 -18.36
C ILE A 217 -8.46 17.53 -19.10
N GLN A 218 -9.51 18.08 -18.48
CA GLN A 218 -10.34 19.11 -19.12
C GLN A 218 -9.56 20.39 -19.40
N LYS A 219 -8.68 20.83 -18.50
CA LYS A 219 -7.78 21.98 -18.77
C LYS A 219 -6.88 21.71 -19.98
N ALA A 220 -6.24 20.52 -20.02
CA ALA A 220 -5.39 20.14 -21.16
C ALA A 220 -6.18 20.04 -22.47
N LYS A 221 -7.41 19.52 -22.44
CA LYS A 221 -8.31 19.46 -23.60
C LYS A 221 -8.71 20.82 -24.11
N ASN A 222 -8.82 21.81 -23.23
CA ASN A 222 -9.08 23.19 -23.57
C ASN A 222 -7.84 23.94 -24.08
N GLY A 223 -6.72 23.28 -24.32
CA GLY A 223 -5.48 23.86 -24.85
C GLY A 223 -4.54 24.47 -23.82
N GLN A 224 -4.86 24.39 -22.52
CA GLN A 224 -3.97 24.83 -21.45
C GLN A 224 -2.80 23.87 -21.29
N LYS A 225 -1.59 24.42 -21.13
CA LYS A 225 -0.42 23.61 -20.73
C LYS A 225 -0.53 23.31 -19.24
N VAL A 226 -0.56 22.05 -18.89
CA VAL A 226 -0.75 21.58 -17.51
C VAL A 226 0.38 20.65 -17.09
N LYS A 227 0.70 20.62 -15.80
CA LYS A 227 1.76 19.79 -15.23
C LYS A 227 1.22 18.83 -14.16
N GLY A 228 1.43 17.51 -14.39
CA GLY A 228 1.17 16.45 -13.45
C GLY A 228 2.47 16.00 -12.78
N VAL A 229 2.51 16.05 -11.46
CA VAL A 229 3.65 15.67 -10.62
C VAL A 229 3.29 14.44 -9.80
N PHE A 230 4.15 13.41 -9.79
CA PHE A 230 3.95 12.15 -9.08
C PHE A 230 5.17 11.87 -8.21
N THR A 231 4.99 11.37 -6.98
CA THR A 231 6.09 11.28 -6.02
C THR A 231 6.28 9.89 -5.42
N ASP A 232 7.55 9.57 -5.09
CA ASP A 232 7.94 8.50 -4.16
C ASP A 232 8.69 9.12 -2.98
N PRO A 233 8.41 8.70 -1.73
CA PRO A 233 9.05 9.23 -0.53
C PRO A 233 10.40 8.54 -0.24
N ASN A 234 11.12 9.08 0.75
CA ASN A 234 12.37 8.54 1.29
C ASN A 234 12.18 7.35 2.26
N THR A 235 10.98 6.84 2.43
CA THR A 235 10.68 5.68 3.28
C THR A 235 10.40 4.44 2.47
N ALA A 236 10.44 3.26 3.12
CA ALA A 236 9.88 2.05 2.53
C ALA A 236 8.38 2.21 2.35
N ILE A 237 7.87 1.92 1.14
CA ILE A 237 6.45 2.07 0.80
C ILE A 237 5.79 0.74 0.48
N LYS A 238 4.51 0.63 0.82
CA LYS A 238 3.68 -0.45 0.32
C LYS A 238 3.36 -0.22 -1.15
N CYS A 239 3.35 -1.30 -1.93
CA CYS A 239 2.97 -1.27 -3.33
C CYS A 239 3.75 -0.23 -4.16
N GLY A 240 5.10 -0.27 -4.12
CA GLY A 240 6.00 0.71 -4.77
C GLY A 240 5.78 0.95 -6.27
N GLY A 241 4.98 0.10 -6.93
CA GLY A 241 4.52 0.32 -8.30
C GLY A 241 3.27 1.22 -8.40
N ALA A 242 2.55 1.50 -7.31
CA ALA A 242 1.28 2.23 -7.37
C ALA A 242 1.41 3.64 -7.93
N PRO A 243 2.35 4.50 -7.50
CA PRO A 243 2.48 5.86 -8.05
C PRO A 243 2.83 5.87 -9.54
N LYS A 244 3.65 4.91 -10.01
CA LYS A 244 3.95 4.75 -11.44
C LYS A 244 2.71 4.32 -12.23
N LYS A 245 1.89 3.39 -11.68
CA LYS A 245 0.62 2.97 -12.29
C LYS A 245 -0.36 4.13 -12.42
N VAL A 246 -0.48 4.95 -11.40
CA VAL A 246 -1.31 6.16 -11.43
C VAL A 246 -0.87 7.11 -12.55
N MET A 247 0.44 7.34 -12.69
CA MET A 247 0.98 8.16 -13.77
C MET A 247 0.68 7.55 -15.15
N TYR A 248 0.82 6.22 -15.32
CA TYR A 248 0.45 5.52 -16.56
C TYR A 248 -1.06 5.66 -16.87
N LEU A 249 -1.91 5.49 -15.86
CA LEU A 249 -3.36 5.61 -16.03
C LEU A 249 -3.77 7.04 -16.37
N THR A 250 -3.17 8.05 -15.73
CA THR A 250 -3.36 9.46 -16.07
C THR A 250 -2.95 9.73 -17.51
N ASN A 251 -1.79 9.22 -17.95
CA ASN A 251 -1.35 9.32 -19.34
C ASN A 251 -2.35 8.65 -20.32
N ALA A 252 -2.89 7.49 -19.98
CA ALA A 252 -3.88 6.79 -20.81
C ALA A 252 -5.15 7.65 -20.98
N ARG A 253 -5.67 8.20 -19.88
CA ARG A 253 -6.84 9.08 -19.89
C ARG A 253 -6.63 10.38 -20.70
N LEU A 254 -5.42 10.97 -20.61
CA LEU A 254 -5.05 12.12 -21.44
C LEU A 254 -5.04 11.77 -22.94
N ASN A 255 -4.53 10.59 -23.31
CA ASN A 255 -4.53 10.11 -24.71
C ASN A 255 -5.96 9.85 -25.20
N GLU A 256 -6.79 9.19 -24.41
CA GLU A 256 -8.21 8.95 -24.72
C GLU A 256 -8.97 10.26 -24.95
N ALA A 257 -8.62 11.30 -24.20
CA ALA A 257 -9.21 12.64 -24.34
C ALA A 257 -8.58 13.49 -25.46
N ASN A 258 -7.57 12.99 -26.19
CA ASN A 258 -6.76 13.73 -27.16
C ASN A 258 -6.12 15.00 -26.56
N ALA A 259 -5.74 14.95 -25.28
CA ALA A 259 -5.23 16.08 -24.51
C ALA A 259 -3.73 15.94 -24.13
N ARG A 260 -3.11 14.78 -24.42
CA ARG A 260 -1.75 14.44 -23.95
C ARG A 260 -0.68 15.45 -24.35
N ALA A 261 -0.78 16.04 -25.56
CA ALA A 261 0.18 17.02 -26.07
C ALA A 261 0.24 18.32 -25.24
N ASN A 262 -0.76 18.59 -24.42
CA ASN A 262 -0.83 19.76 -23.54
C ASN A 262 -0.46 19.45 -22.09
N ALA A 263 -0.10 18.20 -21.75
CA ALA A 263 0.22 17.80 -20.39
C ALA A 263 1.68 17.35 -20.28
N GLU A 264 2.44 17.95 -19.36
CA GLU A 264 3.72 17.43 -18.89
C GLU A 264 3.43 16.49 -17.71
N LEU A 265 4.01 15.28 -17.75
CA LEU A 265 3.96 14.32 -16.64
C LEU A 265 5.38 14.06 -16.13
N ALA A 266 5.63 14.30 -14.85
CA ALA A 266 6.94 14.14 -14.23
C ALA A 266 6.87 13.36 -12.92
N PHE A 267 7.77 12.41 -12.76
CA PHE A 267 7.94 11.59 -11.56
C PHE A 267 9.14 12.08 -10.76
N TYR A 268 8.97 12.21 -9.44
CA TYR A 268 10.02 12.61 -8.50
C TYR A 268 10.21 11.50 -7.46
N ALA A 269 11.39 10.93 -7.42
CA ALA A 269 11.75 9.86 -6.51
C ALA A 269 12.91 10.29 -5.61
N ASP A 270 12.81 10.02 -4.33
CA ASP A 270 13.94 10.17 -3.41
C ASP A 270 15.11 9.24 -3.80
N SER A 271 14.80 8.01 -4.20
CA SER A 271 15.81 7.04 -4.62
C SER A 271 16.40 7.34 -5.99
N GLY A 272 17.64 6.86 -6.23
CA GLY A 272 18.32 6.94 -7.53
C GLY A 272 17.82 5.92 -8.58
N LYS A 273 16.63 5.35 -8.41
CA LYS A 273 16.04 4.35 -9.32
C LYS A 273 14.53 4.34 -9.26
N LEU A 274 13.86 3.97 -10.35
CA LEU A 274 12.39 3.92 -10.44
C LEU A 274 11.78 2.71 -9.73
N PHE A 275 12.56 1.63 -9.50
CA PHE A 275 12.09 0.44 -8.81
C PHE A 275 13.22 -0.31 -8.12
N GLY A 276 12.90 -1.11 -7.08
CA GLY A 276 13.90 -1.86 -6.30
C GLY A 276 14.62 -2.97 -7.09
N VAL A 277 13.91 -3.60 -8.02
CA VAL A 277 14.44 -4.66 -8.90
C VAL A 277 14.92 -4.02 -10.20
N LYS A 278 16.19 -4.26 -10.58
CA LYS A 278 16.83 -3.59 -11.70
C LYS A 278 16.11 -3.80 -13.03
N GLU A 279 15.72 -5.03 -13.33
CA GLU A 279 15.06 -5.38 -14.60
C GLU A 279 13.70 -4.65 -14.73
N TYR A 280 13.01 -4.44 -13.62
CA TYR A 280 11.76 -3.68 -13.60
C TYR A 280 12.02 -2.17 -13.70
N ALA A 281 13.08 -1.65 -13.07
CA ALA A 281 13.48 -0.27 -13.21
C ALA A 281 13.81 0.08 -14.66
N ASP A 282 14.63 -0.75 -15.32
CA ASP A 282 15.01 -0.59 -16.74
C ASP A 282 13.77 -0.64 -17.67
N ALA A 283 12.81 -1.52 -17.37
CA ALA A 283 11.56 -1.61 -18.12
C ALA A 283 10.67 -0.36 -17.92
N ILE A 284 10.61 0.17 -16.71
CA ILE A 284 9.84 1.40 -16.40
C ILE A 284 10.46 2.59 -17.12
N GLU A 285 11.80 2.73 -17.13
CA GLU A 285 12.49 3.82 -17.85
C GLU A 285 12.17 3.80 -19.34
N LYS A 286 12.26 2.62 -19.98
CA LYS A 286 11.87 2.45 -21.39
C LYS A 286 10.41 2.85 -21.64
N GLN A 287 9.52 2.50 -20.72
CA GLN A 287 8.11 2.84 -20.80
C GLN A 287 7.88 4.37 -20.61
N PHE A 288 8.64 5.02 -19.74
CA PHE A 288 8.58 6.46 -19.53
C PHE A 288 9.05 7.22 -20.77
N ILE A 289 10.21 6.83 -21.35
CA ILE A 289 10.72 7.39 -22.59
C ILE A 289 9.68 7.27 -23.72
N ALA A 290 9.13 6.08 -23.94
CA ALA A 290 8.15 5.81 -24.99
C ALA A 290 6.84 6.60 -24.87
N ARG A 291 6.56 7.20 -23.70
CA ARG A 291 5.35 7.99 -23.40
C ARG A 291 5.63 9.46 -23.13
N ASP A 292 6.87 9.90 -23.35
CA ASP A 292 7.29 11.27 -23.01
C ASP A 292 6.96 11.63 -21.55
N MET A 293 7.22 10.71 -20.63
CA MET A 293 7.13 10.92 -19.20
C MET A 293 8.53 11.21 -18.65
N LYS A 294 8.66 12.24 -17.83
CA LYS A 294 9.92 12.65 -17.22
C LYS A 294 10.09 12.02 -15.84
N TRP A 295 11.34 11.91 -15.35
CA TRP A 295 11.61 11.53 -13.97
C TRP A 295 12.84 12.27 -13.43
N ASN A 296 12.85 12.45 -12.11
CA ASN A 296 13.90 13.09 -11.35
C ASN A 296 14.23 12.23 -10.15
N PHE A 297 15.51 11.88 -9.99
CA PHE A 297 16.01 11.11 -8.85
C PHE A 297 16.54 12.04 -7.75
N ASN A 298 16.67 11.49 -6.54
CA ASN A 298 17.19 12.19 -5.38
C ASN A 298 16.35 13.42 -4.99
N HIS A 299 15.03 13.33 -5.18
CA HIS A 299 14.09 14.41 -4.86
C HIS A 299 13.04 13.89 -3.88
N ASN A 300 13.15 14.24 -2.60
CA ASN A 300 12.15 13.95 -1.59
C ASN A 300 11.17 15.10 -1.45
N LEU A 301 9.85 14.82 -1.49
CA LEU A 301 8.84 15.86 -1.25
C LEU A 301 8.90 16.32 0.20
N ALA A 302 9.41 17.52 0.45
CA ALA A 302 9.60 18.11 1.77
C ALA A 302 8.44 19.01 2.20
N ALA A 303 7.83 19.74 1.24
CA ALA A 303 6.74 20.65 1.54
C ALA A 303 5.79 20.84 0.37
N VAL A 304 4.58 21.34 0.65
CA VAL A 304 3.60 21.75 -0.34
C VAL A 304 3.02 23.12 0.03
N ASP A 305 3.18 24.10 -0.85
CA ASP A 305 2.42 25.36 -0.79
C ASP A 305 1.12 25.18 -1.57
N ILE A 306 0.04 24.86 -0.85
CA ILE A 306 -1.26 24.54 -1.44
C ILE A 306 -1.83 25.75 -2.20
N ALA A 307 -1.68 26.95 -1.65
CA ALA A 307 -2.25 28.17 -2.22
C ALA A 307 -1.57 28.54 -3.54
N LYS A 308 -0.25 28.38 -3.61
CA LYS A 308 0.53 28.63 -4.83
C LYS A 308 0.59 27.45 -5.78
N LYS A 309 0.13 26.28 -5.36
CA LYS A 309 0.26 25.01 -6.11
C LYS A 309 1.72 24.69 -6.45
N VAL A 310 2.58 24.75 -5.44
CA VAL A 310 4.01 24.46 -5.55
C VAL A 310 4.38 23.31 -4.62
N ALA A 311 4.99 22.28 -5.19
CA ALA A 311 5.67 21.22 -4.45
C ALA A 311 7.14 21.60 -4.25
N ILE A 312 7.65 21.45 -3.03
CA ILE A 312 9.03 21.78 -2.69
C ILE A 312 9.74 20.46 -2.37
N PHE A 313 10.74 20.15 -3.16
CA PHE A 313 11.54 18.95 -3.04
C PHE A 313 12.88 19.26 -2.41
N ASP A 314 13.30 18.45 -1.44
CA ASP A 314 14.69 18.36 -0.99
C ASP A 314 15.46 17.48 -1.99
N LYS A 315 16.19 18.13 -2.89
CA LYS A 315 17.12 17.46 -3.81
C LYS A 315 18.44 17.26 -3.11
N HIS A 316 18.95 16.03 -3.11
CA HIS A 316 20.19 15.68 -2.43
C HIS A 316 21.16 14.95 -3.35
N TRP A 317 22.46 15.16 -3.11
CA TRP A 317 23.54 14.51 -3.82
C TRP A 317 24.79 14.42 -2.97
N GLN A 318 25.77 13.68 -3.44
CA GLN A 318 27.06 13.56 -2.77
C GLN A 318 28.17 14.13 -3.68
N GLU A 319 29.10 14.85 -3.04
CA GLU A 319 30.32 15.33 -3.65
C GLU A 319 31.53 14.72 -2.94
N LYS A 320 32.62 14.52 -3.66
CA LYS A 320 33.91 14.14 -3.07
C LYS A 320 34.57 15.39 -2.47
N GLY A 321 34.88 15.32 -1.20
CA GLY A 321 35.63 16.34 -0.46
C GLY A 321 37.15 16.11 -0.54
N ALA A 322 37.87 16.42 0.55
CA ALA A 322 39.29 16.20 0.64
C ALA A 322 39.65 14.71 0.62
N TYR A 323 40.79 14.37 0.01
CA TYR A 323 41.33 13.02 0.06
C TYR A 323 42.08 12.82 1.37
N ASP A 324 41.65 11.85 2.16
CA ASP A 324 42.36 11.41 3.38
C ASP A 324 43.41 10.35 2.96
N LYS A 325 44.68 10.68 3.17
CA LYS A 325 45.80 9.81 2.81
C LYS A 325 45.96 8.61 3.73
N ASP A 326 45.48 8.74 4.98
CA ASP A 326 45.64 7.69 6.00
C ASP A 326 44.55 6.61 5.83
N LEU A 327 43.36 7.01 5.38
CA LEU A 327 42.25 6.13 5.08
C LEU A 327 42.18 5.69 3.59
N GLU A 328 42.99 6.30 2.72
CA GLU A 328 42.97 6.11 1.26
C GLU A 328 41.58 6.37 0.63
N GLU A 329 40.76 7.26 1.24
CA GLU A 329 39.40 7.55 0.83
C GLU A 329 39.16 9.05 0.67
N TYR A 330 38.14 9.40 -0.13
CA TYR A 330 37.64 10.78 -0.21
C TYR A 330 36.57 11.01 0.88
N GLU A 331 36.64 12.16 1.51
CA GLU A 331 35.51 12.63 2.30
C GLU A 331 34.25 12.69 1.44
N ILE A 332 33.12 12.24 1.98
CA ILE A 332 31.81 12.33 1.31
C ILE A 332 31.04 13.50 1.90
N ILE A 333 30.84 14.53 1.10
CA ILE A 333 30.08 15.72 1.47
C ILE A 333 28.65 15.57 0.96
N ASN A 334 27.68 15.48 1.87
CA ASN A 334 26.27 15.48 1.52
C ASN A 334 25.80 16.91 1.23
N LYS A 335 25.15 17.10 0.08
CA LYS A 335 24.61 18.39 -0.39
C LYS A 335 23.09 18.29 -0.53
N HIS A 336 22.44 19.41 -0.29
CA HIS A 336 20.99 19.56 -0.38
C HIS A 336 20.62 20.90 -0.99
N GLU A 337 19.56 20.93 -1.79
CA GLU A 337 18.94 22.17 -2.26
C GLU A 337 17.41 22.00 -2.36
N ASN A 338 16.67 23.07 -2.10
CA ASN A 338 15.23 23.09 -2.33
C ASN A 338 14.91 23.36 -3.81
N VAL A 339 14.11 22.48 -4.41
CA VAL A 339 13.62 22.64 -5.79
C VAL A 339 12.12 22.86 -5.76
N GLU A 340 11.67 24.01 -6.25
CA GLU A 340 10.25 24.34 -6.37
C GLU A 340 9.70 23.86 -7.71
N VAL A 341 8.57 23.16 -7.67
CA VAL A 341 7.89 22.61 -8.84
C VAL A 341 6.41 22.96 -8.78
N SER A 342 5.96 23.78 -9.72
CA SER A 342 4.53 24.07 -9.88
C SER A 342 3.78 22.84 -10.40
N PHE A 343 2.50 22.71 -10.03
CA PHE A 343 1.65 21.62 -10.48
C PHE A 343 0.21 22.05 -10.73
N ASP A 344 -0.46 21.35 -11.63
CA ASP A 344 -1.93 21.35 -11.77
C ASP A 344 -2.55 20.11 -11.16
N LEU A 345 -1.80 18.99 -11.16
CA LEU A 345 -2.12 17.74 -10.47
C LEU A 345 -0.87 17.26 -9.74
N LEU A 346 -0.98 17.03 -8.43
CA LEU A 346 0.10 16.47 -7.60
C LEU A 346 -0.39 15.17 -6.97
N HIS A 347 0.19 14.05 -7.37
CA HIS A 347 -0.02 12.78 -6.67
C HIS A 347 1.04 12.59 -5.60
N ILE A 348 0.62 12.55 -4.35
CA ILE A 348 1.50 12.33 -3.21
C ILE A 348 1.48 10.85 -2.81
N THR A 349 2.65 10.23 -2.79
CA THR A 349 2.91 9.05 -1.98
C THR A 349 3.48 9.53 -0.65
N PRO A 350 2.69 9.56 0.43
CA PRO A 350 3.20 10.07 1.71
C PRO A 350 4.28 9.13 2.27
N PRO A 351 5.20 9.62 3.10
CA PRO A 351 6.06 8.77 3.90
C PRO A 351 5.24 7.75 4.68
N GLN A 352 5.78 6.56 4.91
CA GLN A 352 5.08 5.47 5.56
C GLN A 352 5.87 4.99 6.76
N LYS A 353 5.15 4.74 7.85
CA LYS A 353 5.71 4.30 9.13
C LYS A 353 4.84 3.25 9.79
N ALA A 354 5.33 2.60 10.82
CA ALA A 354 4.51 1.77 11.68
C ALA A 354 3.48 2.62 12.45
N PRO A 355 2.29 2.11 12.76
CA PRO A 355 1.40 2.74 13.73
C PRO A 355 2.15 3.02 15.04
N SER A 356 1.97 4.22 15.59
CA SER A 356 2.75 4.71 16.74
C SER A 356 2.65 3.80 17.96
N GLU A 357 1.47 3.25 18.20
CA GLU A 357 1.18 2.36 19.33
C GLU A 357 1.99 1.06 19.28
N ILE A 358 2.32 0.60 18.07
CA ILE A 358 3.15 -0.59 17.86
C ILE A 358 4.63 -0.19 17.79
N GLY A 359 4.94 0.81 16.99
CA GLY A 359 6.31 1.22 16.71
C GLY A 359 7.07 1.69 17.95
N LYS A 360 6.39 2.29 18.92
CA LYS A 360 6.96 2.80 20.19
C LYS A 360 6.84 1.80 21.34
N SER A 361 6.18 0.66 21.14
CA SER A 361 5.96 -0.36 22.17
C SER A 361 7.15 -1.33 22.31
N ALA A 362 7.03 -2.23 23.28
CA ALA A 362 8.02 -3.28 23.53
C ALA A 362 8.19 -4.28 22.35
N VAL A 363 7.21 -4.34 21.42
CA VAL A 363 7.27 -5.20 20.24
C VAL A 363 7.79 -4.49 18.99
N GLY A 364 8.03 -3.18 19.07
CA GLY A 364 8.62 -2.38 18.00
C GLY A 364 10.16 -2.35 18.05
N SER A 365 10.79 -2.01 16.93
CA SER A 365 12.23 -1.74 16.85
C SER A 365 12.52 -0.23 16.91
N ALA A 366 13.79 0.16 17.00
CA ALA A 366 14.20 1.57 16.90
C ALA A 366 13.76 2.26 15.61
N LYS A 367 13.48 1.49 14.53
CA LYS A 367 12.92 1.97 13.26
C LYS A 367 11.38 1.92 13.22
N GLY A 368 10.73 1.56 14.33
CA GLY A 368 9.29 1.49 14.47
C GLY A 368 8.65 0.19 13.97
N TRP A 369 9.26 -0.54 13.03
CA TRP A 369 8.71 -1.79 12.51
C TRP A 369 8.89 -2.95 13.51
N VAL A 370 8.03 -3.96 13.45
CA VAL A 370 8.16 -5.17 14.28
C VAL A 370 9.32 -6.02 13.76
N PRO A 371 10.39 -6.22 14.57
CA PRO A 371 11.57 -6.95 14.14
C PRO A 371 11.30 -8.46 14.17
N VAL A 372 11.47 -9.12 13.03
CA VAL A 372 11.23 -10.56 12.89
C VAL A 372 12.39 -11.25 12.18
N ASP A 373 12.55 -12.52 12.46
CA ASP A 373 13.32 -13.41 11.61
C ASP A 373 12.66 -13.52 10.23
N LYS A 374 13.43 -13.35 9.17
CA LYS A 374 12.90 -13.25 7.80
C LYS A 374 12.33 -14.56 7.24
N GLU A 375 12.68 -15.70 7.83
CA GLU A 375 12.28 -17.03 7.36
C GLU A 375 11.07 -17.56 8.11
N THR A 376 11.01 -17.28 9.44
CA THR A 376 9.95 -17.78 10.32
C THR A 376 8.90 -16.73 10.65
N LEU A 377 9.18 -15.44 10.44
CA LEU A 377 8.36 -14.30 10.84
C LEU A 377 8.15 -14.19 12.36
N GLN A 378 8.89 -14.98 13.14
CA GLN A 378 8.91 -14.93 14.60
C GLN A 378 9.64 -13.67 15.05
N HIS A 379 9.14 -13.02 16.10
CA HIS A 379 9.77 -11.84 16.69
C HIS A 379 11.17 -12.21 17.24
N VAL A 380 12.17 -11.41 16.97
CA VAL A 380 13.57 -11.69 17.32
C VAL A 380 13.82 -11.88 18.82
N LYS A 381 12.98 -11.31 19.69
CA LYS A 381 13.09 -11.42 21.16
C LYS A 381 12.05 -12.35 21.77
N TYR A 382 10.80 -12.33 21.29
CA TYR A 382 9.66 -13.02 21.90
C TYR A 382 9.21 -14.21 21.05
N LYS A 383 9.41 -15.42 21.55
CA LYS A 383 9.18 -16.66 20.79
C LYS A 383 7.73 -16.96 20.45
N ASN A 384 6.79 -16.39 21.19
CA ASN A 384 5.35 -16.56 20.98
C ASN A 384 4.70 -15.36 20.25
N ILE A 385 5.51 -14.44 19.71
CA ILE A 385 5.05 -13.31 18.92
C ILE A 385 5.53 -13.47 17.49
N PHE A 386 4.63 -13.23 16.55
CA PHE A 386 4.90 -13.24 15.10
C PHE A 386 4.42 -11.93 14.48
N SER A 387 5.01 -11.56 13.36
CA SER A 387 4.50 -10.41 12.61
C SER A 387 4.64 -10.61 11.11
N LEU A 388 3.61 -10.18 10.36
CA LEU A 388 3.58 -10.29 8.91
C LEU A 388 2.83 -9.11 8.27
N GLY A 389 2.93 -9.01 6.95
CA GLY A 389 2.37 -7.89 6.20
C GLY A 389 3.24 -6.64 6.29
N ASP A 390 2.62 -5.48 6.10
CA ASP A 390 3.35 -4.22 5.96
C ASP A 390 4.05 -3.75 7.25
N ILE A 391 3.60 -4.22 8.41
CA ILE A 391 4.18 -3.88 9.72
C ILE A 391 5.49 -4.63 10.01
N ALA A 392 5.72 -5.79 9.42
CA ALA A 392 6.90 -6.61 9.69
C ALA A 392 8.16 -6.00 9.06
N ALA A 393 9.27 -6.05 9.82
CA ALA A 393 10.59 -5.60 9.37
C ALA A 393 11.27 -6.69 8.52
N VAL A 394 10.72 -6.95 7.34
CA VAL A 394 11.31 -7.91 6.37
C VAL A 394 11.89 -7.16 5.17
N PRO A 395 13.00 -7.65 4.57
CA PRO A 395 13.65 -7.00 3.43
C PRO A 395 12.89 -7.17 2.10
N MET A 396 11.64 -7.60 2.15
CA MET A 396 10.76 -7.80 1.00
C MET A 396 9.83 -6.61 0.82
N GLY A 397 9.34 -6.43 -0.41
CA GLY A 397 8.35 -5.39 -0.69
C GLY A 397 7.06 -5.59 0.11
N LYS A 398 6.52 -4.49 0.62
CA LYS A 398 5.23 -4.44 1.34
C LYS A 398 4.08 -4.57 0.33
N THR A 399 3.73 -5.80 -0.02
CA THR A 399 2.73 -6.11 -1.07
C THR A 399 1.84 -7.28 -0.67
N GLY A 400 0.64 -7.35 -1.25
CA GLY A 400 -0.25 -8.51 -1.09
C GLY A 400 0.39 -9.83 -1.58
N GLY A 401 1.26 -9.77 -2.59
CA GLY A 401 2.04 -10.93 -3.04
C GLY A 401 3.01 -11.45 -1.98
N SER A 402 3.65 -10.55 -1.22
CA SER A 402 4.49 -10.91 -0.07
C SER A 402 3.67 -11.53 1.05
N VAL A 403 2.55 -10.92 1.41
CA VAL A 403 1.62 -11.45 2.42
C VAL A 403 1.18 -12.86 2.07
N ARG A 404 0.83 -13.12 0.78
CA ARG A 404 0.43 -14.46 0.33
C ARG A 404 1.49 -15.54 0.56
N LYS A 405 2.77 -15.18 0.59
CA LYS A 405 3.86 -16.11 0.95
C LYS A 405 4.05 -16.21 2.46
N GLN A 406 3.84 -15.10 3.18
CA GLN A 406 4.11 -15.01 4.61
C GLN A 406 3.14 -15.80 5.48
N TYR A 407 1.84 -15.85 5.13
CA TYR A 407 0.87 -16.60 5.95
C TYR A 407 0.84 -18.10 5.67
N LYS A 408 1.60 -18.60 4.71
CA LYS A 408 1.74 -20.05 4.38
C LYS A 408 2.68 -20.77 5.31
#